data_5e6ba60d0b3e49a153a4d26441124076
#
_entry.id   5e6ba60d0b3e49a153a4d26441124076
#
_cell.length_a   1.000
_cell.length_b   1.000
_cell.length_c   1.000
_cell.angle_alpha   90.00
_cell.angle_beta   90.00
_cell.angle_gamma   90.00
#
_symmetry.space_group_name_H-M   'P 1'
#
loop_
_entity.id
_entity.type
_entity.pdbx_description
1 polymer ?
#
loop_
_entity_poly.entity_id
_entity_poly.type
_entity_poly.pdbx_seq_one_letter_code
_entity_poly.pdbx_strand_id
1 'polypeptide(L)'
;MNGKEFFARQRHIETPSGTIGYVEQGRGPVALFVHGVLLNGYLWRHQLAQLGDSGRCIAVDLLAHGNTEISATQDVSVTANAHMLAQFLDAMEIDQVDLVGNDSGGGICQIFAALYPKRLRSLALTNCDAHDNWPPEAFKPFVAMVAAGGLAGTLSSMLADKSVYRSALAPAYERPEDVVDDTIETYLRPLVRSEQHTRNMERFVNAFDCRHTVHIEEQLKRVQAPTLIAWGTDDIYFDLKWSLWLANAIPGTRKRVEFASARIFFPEERPQEFNAELRAHWAASSNA
;
A
#
# COMPACT_ATOMS: atom_id res chain seq x y z
N MET A 1 2.85 -12.42 13.72
CA MET A 1 1.36 -12.51 13.63
C MET A 1 1.04 -13.29 12.37
N ASN A 2 0.31 -14.40 12.45
CA ASN A 2 -0.18 -15.15 11.29
C ASN A 2 -1.51 -14.58 10.79
N GLY A 3 -2.00 -15.07 9.63
CA GLY A 3 -3.22 -14.54 9.01
C GLY A 3 -4.47 -14.65 9.89
N LYS A 4 -4.63 -15.77 10.59
CA LYS A 4 -5.75 -15.97 11.52
C LYS A 4 -5.72 -14.97 12.69
N GLU A 5 -4.55 -14.75 13.27
CA GLU A 5 -4.37 -13.76 14.35
C GLU A 5 -4.61 -12.34 13.86
N PHE A 6 -4.22 -12.03 12.62
CA PHE A 6 -4.44 -10.73 12.00
C PHE A 6 -5.93 -10.47 11.82
N PHE A 7 -6.66 -11.37 11.18
CA PHE A 7 -8.09 -11.21 10.96
C PHE A 7 -8.92 -11.24 12.26
N ALA A 8 -8.45 -11.96 13.31
CA ALA A 8 -9.10 -11.91 14.61
C ALA A 8 -9.03 -10.53 15.30
N ARG A 9 -8.10 -9.67 14.87
CA ARG A 9 -7.96 -8.28 15.37
C ARG A 9 -8.60 -7.25 14.45
N GLN A 10 -9.14 -7.69 13.31
CA GLN A 10 -9.71 -6.78 12.33
C GLN A 10 -10.93 -6.07 12.89
N ARG A 11 -11.02 -4.80 12.58
CA ARG A 11 -12.13 -3.91 12.88
C ARG A 11 -12.67 -3.30 11.60
N HIS A 12 -13.83 -2.72 11.69
CA HIS A 12 -14.50 -2.06 10.59
C HIS A 12 -15.02 -0.70 11.02
N ILE A 13 -15.02 0.25 10.11
CA ILE A 13 -15.59 1.58 10.32
C ILE A 13 -16.35 2.03 9.09
N GLU A 14 -17.52 2.61 9.31
CA GLU A 14 -18.36 3.15 8.24
C GLU A 14 -17.79 4.46 7.72
N THR A 15 -17.72 4.59 6.40
CA THR A 15 -17.35 5.80 5.68
C THR A 15 -18.29 6.01 4.50
N PRO A 16 -18.33 7.21 3.89
CA PRO A 16 -19.08 7.42 2.66
C PRO A 16 -18.68 6.48 1.50
N SER A 17 -17.45 5.96 1.50
CA SER A 17 -16.94 5.03 0.47
C SER A 17 -17.22 3.56 0.77
N GLY A 18 -17.74 3.22 1.95
CA GLY A 18 -18.05 1.85 2.37
C GLY A 18 -17.59 1.56 3.81
N THR A 19 -17.73 0.30 4.20
CA THR A 19 -17.30 -0.20 5.51
C THR A 19 -15.83 -0.64 5.40
N ILE A 20 -14.93 0.17 5.92
CA ILE A 20 -13.48 -0.02 5.74
C ILE A 20 -12.91 -0.95 6.79
N GLY A 21 -12.26 -2.04 6.34
CA GLY A 21 -11.54 -2.97 7.18
C GLY A 21 -10.16 -2.43 7.58
N TYR A 22 -9.77 -2.63 8.85
CA TYR A 22 -8.45 -2.24 9.33
C TYR A 22 -8.01 -3.06 10.52
N VAL A 23 -6.70 -3.10 10.78
CA VAL A 23 -6.11 -3.64 12.02
C VAL A 23 -5.26 -2.56 12.63
N GLU A 24 -5.34 -2.41 13.97
CA GLU A 24 -4.53 -1.42 14.68
C GLU A 24 -3.81 -2.01 15.88
N GLN A 25 -2.68 -1.41 16.22
CA GLN A 25 -1.90 -1.72 17.41
C GLN A 25 -1.20 -0.48 17.96
N GLY A 26 -1.09 -0.42 19.29
CA GLY A 26 -0.43 0.70 19.98
C GLY A 26 -1.36 1.86 20.30
N ARG A 27 -0.77 2.95 20.81
CA ARG A 27 -1.46 4.20 21.22
C ARG A 27 -0.53 5.39 20.97
N GLY A 28 -1.10 6.57 20.81
CA GLY A 28 -0.33 7.82 20.62
C GLY A 28 -0.45 8.35 19.21
N PRO A 29 0.62 8.99 18.67
CA PRO A 29 0.62 9.51 17.31
C PRO A 29 0.29 8.42 16.29
N VAL A 30 -0.55 8.75 15.31
CA VAL A 30 -1.06 7.76 14.36
C VAL A 30 -0.12 7.60 13.17
N ALA A 31 0.25 6.35 12.86
CA ALA A 31 0.84 5.95 11.60
C ALA A 31 -0.16 5.11 10.81
N LEU A 32 -0.46 5.53 9.56
CA LEU A 32 -1.39 4.85 8.65
C LEU A 32 -0.61 4.17 7.54
N PHE A 33 -0.77 2.85 7.42
CA PHE A 33 -0.07 2.00 6.47
C PHE A 33 -0.99 1.57 5.33
N VAL A 34 -0.57 1.84 4.10
CA VAL A 34 -1.34 1.63 2.87
C VAL A 34 -0.63 0.61 1.97
N HIS A 35 -1.27 -0.52 1.75
CA HIS A 35 -0.76 -1.63 0.94
C HIS A 35 -1.01 -1.43 -0.56
N GLY A 36 -0.44 -2.31 -1.39
CA GLY A 36 -0.59 -2.32 -2.82
C GLY A 36 -1.63 -3.30 -3.38
N VAL A 37 -1.63 -3.46 -4.70
CA VAL A 37 -2.56 -4.30 -5.46
C VAL A 37 -2.46 -5.77 -5.05
N LEU A 38 -3.61 -6.48 -5.03
CA LEU A 38 -3.76 -7.89 -4.64
C LEU A 38 -3.42 -8.23 -3.18
N LEU A 39 -2.96 -7.26 -2.39
CA LEU A 39 -2.61 -7.41 -0.99
C LEU A 39 -3.75 -6.92 -0.07
N ASN A 40 -3.46 -6.80 1.21
CA ASN A 40 -4.30 -6.17 2.22
C ASN A 40 -3.43 -5.68 3.38
N GLY A 41 -4.02 -5.18 4.44
CA GLY A 41 -3.30 -4.66 5.60
C GLY A 41 -2.30 -5.63 6.25
N TYR A 42 -2.38 -6.93 5.96
CA TYR A 42 -1.46 -7.95 6.46
C TYR A 42 -0.01 -7.76 6.00
N LEU A 43 0.22 -7.06 4.89
CA LEU A 43 1.56 -6.64 4.47
C LEU A 43 2.32 -5.99 5.63
N TRP A 44 1.63 -5.20 6.42
CA TRP A 44 2.18 -4.37 7.49
C TRP A 44 2.20 -5.05 8.88
N ARG A 45 1.98 -6.38 8.95
CA ARG A 45 1.91 -7.14 10.22
C ARG A 45 3.16 -6.99 11.10
N HIS A 46 4.32 -6.83 10.48
CA HIS A 46 5.58 -6.65 11.18
C HIS A 46 5.73 -5.22 11.71
N GLN A 47 5.29 -4.22 10.94
CA GLN A 47 5.25 -2.82 11.37
C GLN A 47 4.29 -2.65 12.55
N LEU A 48 3.07 -3.19 12.43
CA LEU A 48 2.10 -3.20 13.53
C LEU A 48 2.69 -3.80 14.81
N ALA A 49 3.34 -4.97 14.69
CA ALA A 49 3.87 -5.70 15.85
C ALA A 49 5.07 -5.00 16.50
N GLN A 50 5.91 -4.32 15.71
CA GLN A 50 7.20 -3.78 16.18
C GLN A 50 7.18 -2.27 16.44
N LEU A 51 6.23 -1.51 15.84
CA LEU A 51 6.15 -0.06 15.99
C LEU A 51 5.00 0.39 16.90
N GLY A 52 4.15 -0.54 17.34
CA GLY A 52 3.04 -0.25 18.24
C GLY A 52 3.45 0.28 19.63
N ASP A 53 4.73 0.17 20.00
CA ASP A 53 5.31 0.80 21.19
C ASP A 53 5.65 2.29 20.99
N SER A 54 5.81 2.71 19.73
CA SER A 54 6.19 4.08 19.34
C SER A 54 4.99 4.95 18.95
N GLY A 55 3.83 4.34 18.70
CA GLY A 55 2.63 5.05 18.23
C GLY A 55 1.44 4.14 18.01
N ARG A 56 0.32 4.71 17.54
CA ARG A 56 -0.86 3.97 17.09
C ARG A 56 -0.68 3.63 15.61
N CYS A 57 -0.28 2.40 15.32
CA CYS A 57 -0.11 1.89 13.95
C CYS A 57 -1.43 1.32 13.44
N ILE A 58 -1.89 1.76 12.27
CA ILE A 58 -3.13 1.31 11.62
C ILE A 58 -2.78 0.81 10.22
N ALA A 59 -3.12 -0.43 9.89
CA ALA A 59 -3.06 -0.99 8.55
C ALA A 59 -4.49 -1.08 8.00
N VAL A 60 -4.79 -0.30 6.95
CA VAL A 60 -6.10 -0.22 6.33
C VAL A 60 -6.18 -1.16 5.14
N ASP A 61 -7.35 -1.75 4.90
CA ASP A 61 -7.67 -2.43 3.64
C ASP A 61 -8.26 -1.40 2.65
N LEU A 62 -7.64 -1.27 1.48
CA LEU A 62 -8.11 -0.39 0.41
C LEU A 62 -9.49 -0.81 -0.14
N LEU A 63 -10.15 0.07 -0.87
CA LEU A 63 -11.36 -0.28 -1.65
C LEU A 63 -11.02 -1.44 -2.60
N ALA A 64 -11.94 -2.39 -2.73
CA ALA A 64 -11.77 -3.64 -3.48
C ALA A 64 -10.76 -4.64 -2.91
N HIS A 65 -10.18 -4.41 -1.74
CA HIS A 65 -9.18 -5.27 -1.12
C HIS A 65 -9.61 -5.76 0.27
N GLY A 66 -8.93 -6.82 0.73
CA GLY A 66 -9.06 -7.36 2.09
C GLY A 66 -10.52 -7.60 2.49
N ASN A 67 -10.89 -7.10 3.66
CA ASN A 67 -12.24 -7.20 4.19
C ASN A 67 -13.01 -5.85 4.18
N THR A 68 -12.57 -4.90 3.33
CA THR A 68 -13.36 -3.70 3.04
C THR A 68 -14.58 -4.06 2.21
N GLU A 69 -15.76 -3.61 2.65
CA GLU A 69 -17.04 -3.83 2.00
C GLU A 69 -17.49 -2.56 1.28
N ILE A 70 -17.81 -2.69 0.00
CA ILE A 70 -18.24 -1.57 -0.84
C ILE A 70 -19.48 -1.95 -1.66
N SER A 71 -20.23 -0.94 -2.08
CA SER A 71 -21.32 -1.16 -3.05
C SER A 71 -20.75 -1.55 -4.42
N ALA A 72 -21.56 -2.24 -5.23
CA ALA A 72 -21.17 -2.62 -6.59
C ALA A 72 -20.87 -1.43 -7.51
N THR A 73 -21.38 -0.24 -7.18
CA THR A 73 -21.22 1.00 -7.95
C THR A 73 -20.16 1.94 -7.37
N GLN A 74 -19.56 1.61 -6.21
CA GLN A 74 -18.49 2.42 -5.61
C GLN A 74 -17.34 2.60 -6.60
N ASP A 75 -16.88 3.84 -6.79
CA ASP A 75 -15.63 4.11 -7.50
C ASP A 75 -14.46 3.52 -6.71
N VAL A 76 -13.68 2.65 -7.36
CA VAL A 76 -12.53 1.97 -6.76
C VAL A 76 -11.20 2.45 -7.33
N SER A 77 -11.21 3.53 -8.12
CA SER A 77 -9.98 4.10 -8.67
C SER A 77 -8.98 4.48 -7.57
N VAL A 78 -7.74 4.68 -7.97
CA VAL A 78 -6.67 5.07 -7.03
C VAL A 78 -6.94 6.45 -6.40
N THR A 79 -7.57 7.37 -7.13
CA THR A 79 -8.01 8.66 -6.57
C THR A 79 -9.16 8.47 -5.59
N ALA A 80 -10.12 7.57 -5.88
CA ALA A 80 -11.19 7.25 -4.93
C ALA A 80 -10.63 6.65 -3.62
N ASN A 81 -9.58 5.83 -3.71
CA ASN A 81 -8.88 5.32 -2.54
C ASN A 81 -8.22 6.44 -1.72
N ALA A 82 -7.61 7.45 -2.36
CA ALA A 82 -7.06 8.60 -1.64
C ALA A 82 -8.16 9.40 -0.91
N HIS A 83 -9.34 9.56 -1.52
CA HIS A 83 -10.50 10.16 -0.84
C HIS A 83 -11.02 9.28 0.30
N MET A 84 -11.08 7.96 0.11
CA MET A 84 -11.45 7.03 1.17
C MET A 84 -10.52 7.12 2.37
N LEU A 85 -9.20 7.25 2.19
CA LEU A 85 -8.26 7.46 3.30
C LEU A 85 -8.60 8.72 4.11
N ALA A 86 -8.96 9.83 3.44
CA ALA A 86 -9.40 11.04 4.15
C ALA A 86 -10.69 10.81 4.94
N GLN A 87 -11.69 10.16 4.35
CA GLN A 87 -12.94 9.80 5.02
C GLN A 87 -12.71 8.84 6.18
N PHE A 88 -11.79 7.89 6.04
CA PHE A 88 -11.38 6.99 7.11
C PHE A 88 -10.80 7.76 8.30
N LEU A 89 -9.91 8.72 8.04
CA LEU A 89 -9.36 9.58 9.10
C LEU A 89 -10.44 10.42 9.79
N ASP A 90 -11.40 10.95 9.03
CA ASP A 90 -12.53 11.71 9.59
C ASP A 90 -13.39 10.83 10.48
N ALA A 91 -13.75 9.62 10.04
CA ALA A 91 -14.54 8.66 10.81
C ALA A 91 -13.81 8.17 12.08
N MET A 92 -12.49 8.14 12.07
CA MET A 92 -11.63 7.77 13.20
C MET A 92 -11.30 8.96 14.12
N GLU A 93 -11.77 10.17 13.80
CA GLU A 93 -11.45 11.42 14.52
C GLU A 93 -9.92 11.67 14.58
N ILE A 94 -9.21 11.42 13.48
CA ILE A 94 -7.75 11.57 13.36
C ILE A 94 -7.46 12.80 12.51
N ASP A 95 -6.82 13.81 13.05
CA ASP A 95 -6.48 15.05 12.34
C ASP A 95 -5.30 14.86 11.38
N GLN A 96 -4.21 14.26 11.86
CA GLN A 96 -2.96 14.10 11.11
C GLN A 96 -2.35 12.71 11.32
N VAL A 97 -1.64 12.24 10.29
CA VAL A 97 -0.97 10.93 10.30
C VAL A 97 0.46 10.97 9.78
N ASP A 98 1.27 10.02 10.22
CA ASP A 98 2.44 9.54 9.50
C ASP A 98 1.93 8.54 8.45
N LEU A 99 1.92 8.95 7.19
CA LEU A 99 1.38 8.13 6.11
C LEU A 99 2.49 7.29 5.47
N VAL A 100 2.28 5.98 5.37
CA VAL A 100 3.27 5.03 4.80
C VAL A 100 2.62 4.23 3.68
N GLY A 101 3.24 4.23 2.50
CA GLY A 101 2.69 3.52 1.34
C GLY A 101 3.72 2.70 0.57
N ASN A 102 3.26 1.56 0.03
CA ASN A 102 4.03 0.64 -0.81
C ASN A 102 3.24 0.30 -2.08
N ASP A 103 3.91 0.07 -3.20
CA ASP A 103 3.28 -0.34 -4.45
C ASP A 103 2.21 0.69 -4.92
N SER A 104 1.06 0.26 -5.40
CA SER A 104 -0.04 1.18 -5.72
C SER A 104 -0.52 1.98 -4.50
N GLY A 105 -0.36 1.46 -3.28
CA GLY A 105 -0.60 2.20 -2.06
C GLY A 105 0.30 3.42 -1.90
N GLY A 106 1.56 3.36 -2.34
CA GLY A 106 2.44 4.52 -2.37
C GLY A 106 2.01 5.58 -3.38
N GLY A 107 1.50 5.16 -4.55
CA GLY A 107 0.88 6.08 -5.51
C GLY A 107 -0.37 6.75 -4.93
N ILE A 108 -1.23 5.98 -4.24
CA ILE A 108 -2.42 6.52 -3.53
C ILE A 108 -1.99 7.51 -2.44
N CYS A 109 -0.90 7.23 -1.70
CA CYS A 109 -0.35 8.16 -0.70
C CYS A 109 0.16 9.47 -1.32
N GLN A 110 0.73 9.44 -2.52
CA GLN A 110 1.11 10.67 -3.26
C GLN A 110 -0.13 11.50 -3.61
N ILE A 111 -1.20 10.86 -4.11
CA ILE A 111 -2.47 11.54 -4.41
C ILE A 111 -3.08 12.13 -3.12
N PHE A 112 -3.08 11.37 -2.03
CA PHE A 112 -3.53 11.88 -0.72
C PHE A 112 -2.70 13.09 -0.27
N ALA A 113 -1.37 13.01 -0.37
CA ALA A 113 -0.47 14.11 0.01
C ALA A 113 -0.72 15.39 -0.80
N ALA A 114 -1.03 15.24 -2.08
CA ALA A 114 -1.35 16.34 -2.98
C ALA A 114 -2.71 17.00 -2.65
N LEU A 115 -3.73 16.18 -2.33
CA LEU A 115 -5.10 16.66 -2.10
C LEU A 115 -5.34 17.09 -0.64
N TYR A 116 -4.66 16.47 0.32
CA TYR A 116 -4.88 16.65 1.76
C TYR A 116 -3.58 16.94 2.52
N PRO A 117 -2.71 17.89 2.08
CA PRO A 117 -1.39 18.10 2.69
C PRO A 117 -1.44 18.44 4.17
N LYS A 118 -2.53 19.05 4.65
CA LYS A 118 -2.72 19.40 6.07
C LYS A 118 -2.98 18.19 6.97
N ARG A 119 -3.35 17.03 6.39
CA ARG A 119 -3.59 15.78 7.11
C ARG A 119 -2.30 14.98 7.33
N LEU A 120 -1.17 15.45 6.80
CA LEU A 120 0.13 14.79 6.96
C LEU A 120 0.93 15.40 8.11
N ARG A 121 1.37 14.55 9.03
CA ARG A 121 2.47 14.84 9.94
C ARG A 121 3.80 14.48 9.27
N SER A 122 3.88 13.33 8.59
CA SER A 122 4.97 12.93 7.73
C SER A 122 4.50 11.96 6.63
N LEU A 123 5.36 11.71 5.65
CA LEU A 123 5.13 10.77 4.55
C LEU A 123 6.31 9.81 4.43
N ALA A 124 6.05 8.52 4.21
CA ALA A 124 7.06 7.54 3.84
C ALA A 124 6.59 6.75 2.62
N LEU A 125 7.37 6.76 1.55
CA LEU A 125 7.09 6.06 0.31
C LEU A 125 8.16 4.98 0.09
N THR A 126 7.71 3.77 -0.16
CA THR A 126 8.57 2.66 -0.60
C THR A 126 8.26 2.33 -2.06
N ASN A 127 9.08 1.49 -2.70
CA ASN A 127 8.86 1.08 -4.10
C ASN A 127 7.40 1.17 -4.52
N CYS A 128 7.06 2.15 -5.37
CA CYS A 128 5.67 2.49 -5.68
C CYS A 128 5.51 3.15 -7.05
N ASP A 129 4.28 3.16 -7.53
CA ASP A 129 3.87 3.94 -8.69
C ASP A 129 4.23 5.41 -8.50
N ALA A 130 4.75 6.03 -9.56
CA ALA A 130 5.14 7.44 -9.57
C ALA A 130 5.03 8.02 -10.98
N HIS A 131 4.54 9.25 -11.07
CA HIS A 131 4.42 10.01 -12.31
C HIS A 131 3.78 9.19 -13.45
N ASP A 132 4.48 8.97 -14.57
CA ASP A 132 3.97 8.24 -15.74
C ASP A 132 4.20 6.70 -15.68
N ASN A 133 4.74 6.17 -14.58
CA ASN A 133 4.95 4.73 -14.36
C ASN A 133 3.76 4.07 -13.66
N TRP A 134 2.54 4.26 -14.17
CA TRP A 134 1.34 3.60 -13.66
C TRP A 134 0.41 3.17 -14.81
N PRO A 135 0.20 1.85 -15.07
CA PRO A 135 0.91 0.72 -14.46
C PRO A 135 2.36 0.63 -14.94
N PRO A 136 3.27 0.05 -14.12
CA PRO A 136 4.63 -0.25 -14.55
C PRO A 136 4.65 -1.16 -15.79
N GLU A 137 5.65 -1.01 -16.65
CA GLU A 137 5.75 -1.79 -17.89
C GLU A 137 5.68 -3.30 -17.64
N ALA A 138 6.42 -3.79 -16.63
CA ALA A 138 6.43 -5.20 -16.25
C ALA A 138 5.07 -5.71 -15.71
N PHE A 139 4.16 -4.81 -15.32
CA PHE A 139 2.83 -5.16 -14.82
C PHE A 139 1.74 -5.13 -15.90
N LYS A 140 1.99 -4.51 -17.06
CA LYS A 140 1.02 -4.41 -18.17
C LYS A 140 0.46 -5.75 -18.65
N PRO A 141 1.26 -6.85 -18.75
CA PRO A 141 0.70 -8.15 -19.10
C PRO A 141 -0.36 -8.65 -18.13
N PHE A 142 -0.19 -8.39 -16.82
CA PHE A 142 -1.19 -8.72 -15.80
C PHE A 142 -2.47 -7.88 -15.99
N VAL A 143 -2.34 -6.58 -16.23
CA VAL A 143 -3.50 -5.70 -16.51
C VAL A 143 -4.26 -6.20 -17.74
N ALA A 144 -3.57 -6.56 -18.82
CA ALA A 144 -4.19 -7.10 -20.02
C ALA A 144 -4.94 -8.43 -19.76
N MET A 145 -4.36 -9.31 -18.94
CA MET A 145 -5.00 -10.56 -18.53
C MET A 145 -6.27 -10.30 -17.71
N VAL A 146 -6.23 -9.34 -16.78
CA VAL A 146 -7.42 -8.92 -15.99
C VAL A 146 -8.50 -8.34 -16.91
N ALA A 147 -8.14 -7.46 -17.84
CA ALA A 147 -9.07 -6.88 -18.81
C ALA A 147 -9.76 -7.95 -19.70
N ALA A 148 -9.06 -9.08 -19.94
CA ALA A 148 -9.59 -10.24 -20.66
C ALA A 148 -10.46 -11.17 -19.75
N GLY A 149 -10.70 -10.82 -18.46
CA GLY A 149 -11.51 -11.62 -17.53
C GLY A 149 -10.76 -12.81 -16.91
N GLY A 150 -9.43 -12.82 -16.94
CA GLY A 150 -8.62 -13.93 -16.45
C GLY A 150 -8.39 -13.97 -14.93
N LEU A 151 -8.77 -12.92 -14.19
CA LEU A 151 -8.39 -12.77 -12.78
C LEU A 151 -8.91 -13.91 -11.90
N ALA A 152 -10.18 -14.26 -12.01
CA ALA A 152 -10.78 -15.32 -11.18
C ALA A 152 -10.05 -16.66 -11.32
N GLY A 153 -9.74 -17.06 -12.57
CA GLY A 153 -8.98 -18.28 -12.86
C GLY A 153 -7.56 -18.24 -12.29
N THR A 154 -6.88 -17.09 -12.43
CA THR A 154 -5.52 -16.88 -11.92
C THR A 154 -5.47 -16.99 -10.39
N LEU A 155 -6.36 -16.31 -9.67
CA LEU A 155 -6.43 -16.35 -8.20
C LEU A 155 -6.79 -17.75 -7.71
N SER A 156 -7.72 -18.44 -8.39
CA SER A 156 -8.09 -19.82 -8.06
C SER A 156 -6.91 -20.78 -8.23
N SER A 157 -6.14 -20.64 -9.30
CA SER A 157 -4.93 -21.46 -9.54
C SER A 157 -3.87 -21.22 -8.47
N MET A 158 -3.64 -19.96 -8.08
CA MET A 158 -2.69 -19.61 -7.01
C MET A 158 -3.11 -20.15 -5.63
N LEU A 159 -4.42 -20.21 -5.36
CA LEU A 159 -4.94 -20.77 -4.13
C LEU A 159 -4.93 -22.31 -4.13
N ALA A 160 -5.12 -22.94 -5.28
CA ALA A 160 -5.05 -24.40 -5.42
C ALA A 160 -3.61 -24.91 -5.32
N ASP A 161 -2.68 -24.20 -5.96
CA ASP A 161 -1.24 -24.51 -5.93
C ASP A 161 -0.44 -23.24 -5.60
N LYS A 162 0.11 -23.17 -4.39
CA LYS A 162 0.88 -22.03 -3.88
C LYS A 162 2.20 -21.81 -4.64
N SER A 163 2.69 -22.83 -5.36
CA SER A 163 3.88 -22.67 -6.21
C SER A 163 3.60 -21.73 -7.40
N VAL A 164 2.36 -21.68 -7.89
CA VAL A 164 1.92 -20.74 -8.91
C VAL A 164 2.04 -19.30 -8.42
N TYR A 165 1.59 -19.02 -7.19
CA TYR A 165 1.77 -17.71 -6.56
C TYR A 165 3.24 -17.34 -6.44
N ARG A 166 4.06 -18.23 -5.85
CA ARG A 166 5.49 -17.97 -5.64
C ARG A 166 6.22 -17.71 -6.97
N SER A 167 5.88 -18.44 -8.01
CA SER A 167 6.46 -18.22 -9.36
C SER A 167 6.01 -16.90 -9.95
N ALA A 168 4.73 -16.56 -9.87
CA ALA A 168 4.17 -15.33 -10.44
C ALA A 168 4.68 -14.07 -9.70
N LEU A 169 4.84 -14.15 -8.39
CA LEU A 169 5.31 -13.04 -7.55
C LEU A 169 6.82 -13.10 -7.26
N ALA A 170 7.56 -14.07 -7.82
CA ALA A 170 9.01 -14.16 -7.67
C ALA A 170 9.75 -12.83 -7.96
N PRO A 171 9.37 -12.05 -8.98
CA PRO A 171 10.01 -10.76 -9.21
C PRO A 171 9.77 -9.71 -8.11
N ALA A 172 8.73 -9.89 -7.29
CA ALA A 172 8.34 -8.95 -6.24
C ALA A 172 9.02 -9.21 -4.89
N TYR A 173 9.51 -10.43 -4.65
CA TYR A 173 10.17 -10.87 -3.42
C TYR A 173 11.66 -11.15 -3.66
N GLU A 174 12.48 -10.89 -2.64
CA GLU A 174 13.89 -11.34 -2.65
C GLU A 174 13.99 -12.86 -2.53
N ARG A 175 13.11 -13.45 -1.71
CA ARG A 175 13.06 -14.88 -1.40
C ARG A 175 11.62 -15.39 -1.51
N PRO A 176 11.11 -15.56 -2.73
CA PRO A 176 9.73 -16.00 -2.94
C PRO A 176 9.44 -17.38 -2.35
N GLU A 177 10.47 -18.23 -2.17
CA GLU A 177 10.38 -19.53 -1.51
C GLU A 177 10.04 -19.44 -0.02
N ASP A 178 10.40 -18.36 0.64
CA ASP A 178 10.13 -18.12 2.07
C ASP A 178 8.69 -17.65 2.33
N VAL A 179 7.93 -17.29 1.28
CA VAL A 179 6.53 -16.90 1.40
C VAL A 179 5.68 -18.12 1.76
N VAL A 180 5.23 -18.17 3.02
CA VAL A 180 4.46 -19.31 3.54
C VAL A 180 3.03 -19.33 3.01
N ASP A 181 2.42 -20.51 2.95
CA ASP A 181 1.06 -20.71 2.43
C ASP A 181 0.01 -19.86 3.16
N ASP A 182 0.14 -19.69 4.49
CA ASP A 182 -0.74 -18.83 5.29
C ASP A 182 -0.73 -17.36 4.80
N THR A 183 0.43 -16.85 4.41
CA THR A 183 0.56 -15.49 3.83
C THR A 183 -0.19 -15.40 2.51
N ILE A 184 0.01 -16.35 1.61
CA ILE A 184 -0.66 -16.40 0.31
C ILE A 184 -2.18 -16.45 0.49
N GLU A 185 -2.66 -17.31 1.37
CA GLU A 185 -4.08 -17.43 1.66
C GLU A 185 -4.65 -16.16 2.30
N THR A 186 -3.90 -15.53 3.18
CA THR A 186 -4.31 -14.28 3.84
C THR A 186 -4.50 -13.14 2.82
N TYR A 187 -3.65 -13.06 1.80
CA TYR A 187 -3.81 -12.06 0.73
C TYR A 187 -4.94 -12.40 -0.24
N LEU A 188 -5.02 -13.65 -0.70
CA LEU A 188 -5.86 -13.99 -1.84
C LEU A 188 -7.30 -14.39 -1.48
N ARG A 189 -7.53 -15.05 -0.32
CA ARG A 189 -8.88 -15.51 0.05
C ARG A 189 -9.94 -14.40 0.09
N PRO A 190 -9.66 -13.20 0.61
CA PRO A 190 -10.63 -12.11 0.57
C PRO A 190 -11.06 -11.72 -0.85
N LEU A 191 -10.15 -11.80 -1.83
CA LEU A 191 -10.42 -11.42 -3.22
C LEU A 191 -11.36 -12.37 -3.96
N VAL A 192 -11.44 -13.62 -3.50
CA VAL A 192 -12.28 -14.66 -4.13
C VAL A 192 -13.45 -15.12 -3.25
N ARG A 193 -13.70 -14.46 -2.11
CA ARG A 193 -14.78 -14.86 -1.19
C ARG A 193 -16.18 -14.74 -1.79
N SER A 194 -16.34 -13.91 -2.83
CA SER A 194 -17.50 -13.88 -3.71
C SER A 194 -17.11 -13.33 -5.09
N GLU A 195 -17.95 -13.60 -6.09
CA GLU A 195 -17.78 -13.06 -7.44
C GLU A 195 -17.71 -11.52 -7.45
N GLN A 196 -18.45 -10.85 -6.55
CA GLN A 196 -18.43 -9.39 -6.45
C GLN A 196 -17.05 -8.87 -5.98
N HIS A 197 -16.37 -9.57 -5.06
CA HIS A 197 -15.03 -9.18 -4.61
C HIS A 197 -14.00 -9.30 -5.75
N THR A 198 -14.06 -10.38 -6.52
CA THR A 198 -13.21 -10.54 -7.69
C THR A 198 -13.47 -9.45 -8.72
N ARG A 199 -14.74 -9.15 -9.02
CA ARG A 199 -15.11 -8.06 -9.94
C ARG A 199 -14.67 -6.68 -9.43
N ASN A 200 -14.74 -6.43 -8.14
CA ASN A 200 -14.24 -5.17 -7.57
C ASN A 200 -12.72 -5.04 -7.79
N MET A 201 -11.95 -6.12 -7.60
CA MET A 201 -10.53 -6.13 -7.89
C MET A 201 -10.24 -5.94 -9.39
N GLU A 202 -11.01 -6.58 -10.28
CA GLU A 202 -10.90 -6.34 -11.73
C GLU A 202 -11.12 -4.87 -12.07
N ARG A 203 -12.14 -4.22 -11.47
CA ARG A 203 -12.42 -2.80 -11.65
C ARG A 203 -11.28 -1.93 -11.14
N PHE A 204 -10.68 -2.27 -9.99
CA PHE A 204 -9.52 -1.56 -9.45
C PHE A 204 -8.32 -1.60 -10.41
N VAL A 205 -7.95 -2.80 -10.89
CA VAL A 205 -6.83 -2.97 -11.82
C VAL A 205 -7.10 -2.29 -13.16
N ASN A 206 -8.33 -2.40 -13.69
CA ASN A 206 -8.72 -1.76 -14.95
C ASN A 206 -8.82 -0.22 -14.86
N ALA A 207 -8.81 0.35 -13.65
CA ALA A 207 -8.76 1.79 -13.42
C ALA A 207 -7.34 2.35 -13.33
N PHE A 208 -6.30 1.54 -13.53
CA PHE A 208 -4.91 1.99 -13.51
C PHE A 208 -4.63 2.91 -14.69
N ASP A 209 -4.19 4.14 -14.37
CA ASP A 209 -3.89 5.18 -15.36
C ASP A 209 -2.88 6.17 -14.75
N CYS A 210 -1.78 6.40 -15.44
CA CYS A 210 -0.74 7.32 -14.97
C CYS A 210 -1.25 8.78 -14.82
N ARG A 211 -2.35 9.14 -15.47
CA ARG A 211 -2.95 10.46 -15.30
C ARG A 211 -3.26 10.80 -13.85
N HIS A 212 -3.56 9.79 -13.01
CA HIS A 212 -3.78 10.01 -11.58
C HIS A 212 -2.56 10.59 -10.86
N THR A 213 -1.36 10.19 -11.23
CA THR A 213 -0.10 10.67 -10.65
C THR A 213 0.52 11.84 -11.42
N VAL A 214 0.37 11.88 -12.75
CA VAL A 214 0.85 13.00 -13.57
C VAL A 214 0.10 14.30 -13.23
N HIS A 215 -1.23 14.24 -13.07
CA HIS A 215 -2.04 15.44 -12.79
C HIS A 215 -1.81 16.05 -11.42
N ILE A 216 -1.18 15.34 -10.48
CA ILE A 216 -0.87 15.87 -9.14
C ILE A 216 0.56 16.40 -9.01
N GLU A 217 1.37 16.41 -10.08
CA GLU A 217 2.78 16.80 -10.00
C GLU A 217 2.97 18.19 -9.39
N GLU A 218 2.18 19.18 -9.84
CA GLU A 218 2.28 20.54 -9.33
C GLU A 218 1.86 20.66 -7.85
N GLN A 219 0.96 19.81 -7.39
CA GLN A 219 0.56 19.72 -5.98
C GLN A 219 1.64 19.04 -5.15
N LEU A 220 2.29 17.98 -5.67
CA LEU A 220 3.41 17.32 -4.99
C LEU A 220 4.57 18.28 -4.73
N LYS A 221 4.85 19.21 -5.65
CA LYS A 221 5.86 20.27 -5.49
C LYS A 221 5.57 21.24 -4.34
N ARG A 222 4.38 21.15 -3.72
CA ARG A 222 3.97 21.98 -2.57
C ARG A 222 3.93 21.20 -1.26
N VAL A 223 4.16 19.88 -1.28
CA VAL A 223 4.15 19.04 -0.09
C VAL A 223 5.40 19.33 0.75
N GLN A 224 5.20 19.94 1.93
CA GLN A 224 6.26 20.30 2.86
C GLN A 224 6.41 19.30 4.03
N ALA A 225 5.47 18.36 4.16
CA ALA A 225 5.53 17.34 5.20
C ALA A 225 6.85 16.56 5.11
N PRO A 226 7.57 16.37 6.22
CA PRO A 226 8.79 15.56 6.23
C PRO A 226 8.55 14.25 5.50
N THR A 227 9.39 13.94 4.50
CA THR A 227 9.20 12.78 3.63
C THR A 227 10.45 11.90 3.62
N LEU A 228 10.23 10.60 3.81
CA LEU A 228 11.21 9.51 3.63
C LEU A 228 10.90 8.79 2.33
N ILE A 229 11.91 8.64 1.47
CA ILE A 229 11.86 7.75 0.30
C ILE A 229 12.76 6.55 0.58
N ALA A 230 12.17 5.36 0.75
CA ALA A 230 12.87 4.12 1.04
C ALA A 230 12.71 3.16 -0.16
N TRP A 231 13.81 2.69 -0.76
CA TRP A 231 13.73 2.02 -2.05
C TRP A 231 14.61 0.79 -2.14
N GLY A 232 14.00 -0.36 -2.49
CA GLY A 232 14.71 -1.58 -2.89
C GLY A 232 15.31 -1.41 -4.29
N THR A 233 16.59 -1.77 -4.44
CA THR A 233 17.35 -1.46 -5.66
C THR A 233 17.22 -2.50 -6.77
N ASP A 234 16.64 -3.69 -6.49
CA ASP A 234 16.49 -4.81 -7.43
C ASP A 234 15.03 -5.04 -7.86
N ASP A 235 14.25 -3.96 -7.91
CA ASP A 235 12.83 -4.00 -8.26
C ASP A 235 12.62 -3.82 -9.77
N ILE A 236 11.92 -4.76 -10.39
CA ILE A 236 11.62 -4.72 -11.83
C ILE A 236 10.43 -3.84 -12.20
N TYR A 237 9.58 -3.48 -11.23
CA TYR A 237 8.39 -2.66 -11.44
C TYR A 237 8.69 -1.18 -11.25
N PHE A 238 9.46 -0.86 -10.23
CA PHE A 238 9.74 0.50 -9.80
C PHE A 238 11.25 0.76 -9.78
N ASP A 239 11.80 1.04 -10.97
CA ASP A 239 13.20 1.40 -11.17
C ASP A 239 13.64 2.49 -10.18
N LEU A 240 14.90 2.41 -9.75
CA LEU A 240 15.51 3.34 -8.78
C LEU A 240 15.38 4.82 -9.19
N LYS A 241 15.28 5.12 -10.48
CA LYS A 241 15.05 6.48 -10.99
C LYS A 241 13.81 7.13 -10.40
N TRP A 242 12.77 6.34 -10.08
CA TRP A 242 11.53 6.86 -9.51
C TRP A 242 11.70 7.34 -8.08
N SER A 243 12.59 6.71 -7.30
CA SER A 243 12.95 7.23 -5.98
C SER A 243 13.64 8.60 -6.06
N LEU A 244 14.48 8.81 -7.08
CA LEU A 244 15.13 10.09 -7.34
C LEU A 244 14.12 11.13 -7.81
N TRP A 245 13.21 10.74 -8.71
CA TRP A 245 12.15 11.64 -9.19
C TRP A 245 11.27 12.12 -8.03
N LEU A 246 10.80 11.20 -7.17
CA LEU A 246 10.00 11.53 -5.99
C LEU A 246 10.76 12.46 -5.02
N ALA A 247 12.04 12.17 -4.77
CA ALA A 247 12.87 13.00 -3.89
C ALA A 247 13.03 14.42 -4.40
N ASN A 248 13.05 14.61 -5.72
CA ASN A 248 13.13 15.94 -6.36
C ASN A 248 11.76 16.62 -6.45
N ALA A 249 10.68 15.84 -6.65
CA ALA A 249 9.33 16.37 -6.81
C ALA A 249 8.70 16.81 -5.48
N ILE A 250 9.11 16.22 -4.35
CA ILE A 250 8.54 16.50 -3.02
C ILE A 250 9.53 17.31 -2.18
N PRO A 251 9.35 18.63 -2.02
CA PRO A 251 10.28 19.50 -1.26
C PRO A 251 10.45 19.09 0.20
N GLY A 252 9.45 18.44 0.78
CA GLY A 252 9.50 17.88 2.13
C GLY A 252 10.47 16.72 2.31
N THR A 253 11.08 16.18 1.23
CA THR A 253 11.99 15.02 1.33
C THR A 253 13.20 15.36 2.21
N ARG A 254 13.34 14.61 3.31
CA ARG A 254 14.44 14.75 4.27
C ARG A 254 15.48 13.65 4.12
N LYS A 255 15.08 12.48 3.65
CA LYS A 255 15.96 11.33 3.46
C LYS A 255 15.48 10.48 2.29
N ARG A 256 16.44 10.03 1.48
CA ARG A 256 16.28 8.92 0.56
C ARG A 256 17.26 7.82 0.97
N VAL A 257 16.77 6.60 1.13
CA VAL A 257 17.57 5.44 1.51
C VAL A 257 17.34 4.29 0.53
N GLU A 258 18.42 3.60 0.20
CA GLU A 258 18.41 2.44 -0.70
C GLU A 258 18.62 1.16 0.12
N PHE A 259 17.78 0.17 -0.14
CA PHE A 259 17.90 -1.17 0.38
C PHE A 259 18.52 -2.04 -0.72
N ALA A 260 19.81 -2.30 -0.61
CA ALA A 260 20.57 -3.01 -1.63
C ALA A 260 19.99 -4.42 -1.89
N SER A 261 19.79 -4.76 -3.18
CA SER A 261 19.21 -6.03 -3.66
C SER A 261 17.77 -6.30 -3.19
N ALA A 262 17.14 -5.37 -2.48
CA ALA A 262 15.75 -5.49 -2.04
C ALA A 262 14.78 -5.25 -3.19
N ARG A 263 13.60 -5.89 -3.11
CA ARG A 263 12.51 -5.77 -4.08
C ARG A 263 11.31 -5.08 -3.46
N ILE A 264 10.17 -5.05 -4.18
CA ILE A 264 8.99 -4.27 -3.83
C ILE A 264 8.48 -4.56 -2.40
N PHE A 265 8.51 -5.82 -1.94
CA PHE A 265 7.96 -6.20 -0.63
C PHE A 265 9.03 -6.26 0.47
N PHE A 266 10.16 -5.55 0.33
CA PHE A 266 11.17 -5.48 1.38
C PHE A 266 10.63 -4.99 2.75
N PRO A 267 9.58 -4.17 2.86
CA PRO A 267 9.00 -3.88 4.17
C PRO A 267 8.51 -5.11 4.93
N GLU A 268 8.10 -6.15 4.20
CA GLU A 268 7.70 -7.46 4.73
C GLU A 268 8.91 -8.36 5.00
N GLU A 269 9.89 -8.38 4.08
CA GLU A 269 11.04 -9.29 4.13
C GLU A 269 12.18 -8.78 5.04
N ARG A 270 12.36 -7.45 5.14
CA ARG A 270 13.39 -6.78 5.97
C ARG A 270 12.77 -5.80 6.98
N PRO A 271 11.79 -6.25 7.80
CA PRO A 271 11.03 -5.33 8.65
C PRO A 271 11.89 -4.61 9.69
N GLN A 272 12.97 -5.21 10.20
CA GLN A 272 13.83 -4.59 11.20
C GLN A 272 14.56 -3.37 10.63
N GLU A 273 15.11 -3.50 9.41
CA GLU A 273 15.81 -2.41 8.72
C GLU A 273 14.85 -1.27 8.39
N PHE A 274 13.71 -1.61 7.78
CA PHE A 274 12.70 -0.61 7.41
C PHE A 274 12.10 0.10 8.63
N ASN A 275 11.80 -0.64 9.71
CA ASN A 275 11.25 -0.05 10.93
C ASN A 275 12.25 0.86 11.64
N ALA A 276 13.56 0.59 11.55
CA ALA A 276 14.59 1.50 12.05
C ALA A 276 14.56 2.85 11.32
N GLU A 277 14.39 2.84 9.98
CA GLU A 277 14.25 4.05 9.18
C GLU A 277 12.96 4.82 9.50
N LEU A 278 11.83 4.14 9.69
CA LEU A 278 10.57 4.78 10.10
C LEU A 278 10.68 5.44 11.47
N ARG A 279 11.26 4.75 12.48
CA ARG A 279 11.48 5.34 13.82
C ARG A 279 12.35 6.60 13.75
N ALA A 280 13.45 6.55 13.00
CA ALA A 280 14.34 7.69 12.83
C ALA A 280 13.62 8.86 12.13
N HIS A 281 12.83 8.57 11.11
CA HIS A 281 12.04 9.55 10.37
C HIS A 281 11.01 10.24 11.26
N TRP A 282 10.22 9.48 12.03
CA TRP A 282 9.20 10.05 12.93
C TRP A 282 9.81 10.84 14.08
N ALA A 283 10.92 10.39 14.65
CA ALA A 283 11.63 11.14 15.70
C ALA A 283 12.15 12.50 15.20
N ALA A 284 12.66 12.55 13.97
CA ALA A 284 13.11 13.80 13.34
C ALA A 284 11.93 14.73 13.00
N SER A 285 10.77 14.17 12.59
CA SER A 285 9.58 14.93 12.23
C SER A 285 8.86 15.55 13.44
N SER A 286 8.99 14.95 14.62
CA SER A 286 8.37 15.45 15.86
C SER A 286 9.12 16.63 16.47
N ASN A 287 10.34 16.91 16.03
CA ASN A 287 11.19 18.00 16.52
C ASN A 287 11.25 19.21 15.55
N ALA A 288 10.52 19.16 14.44
CA ALA A 288 10.46 20.21 13.42
C ALA A 288 9.18 21.01 13.49
#